data_1ef09be8d5f1aeb6c4143337ad086881
#
_entry.id   1ef09be8d5f1aeb6c4143337ad086881
#
_cell.length_a   1.000
_cell.length_b   1.000
_cell.length_c   1.000
_cell.angle_alpha   90.00
_cell.angle_beta   90.00
_cell.angle_gamma   90.00
#
_symmetry.space_group_name_H-M   'P 1'
#
loop_
_entity.id
_entity.type
_entity.pdbx_description
1 polymer ?
#
loop_
_entity_poly.entity_id
_entity_poly.type
_entity_poly.pdbx_seq_one_letter_code
_entity_poly.pdbx_strand_id
1 'polypeptide(L)'
;MLMMPYFVAQCFDTFRRDAFGHEGDYRKRPGPVLWYVGFEPMDPLTHFLTGACLGRAGFNRKAAYATLAMTLAAEAPDLDILWGLRGPVAGFEHHRGITHTLIAAPFIALVTTAVVWLIHRFRVARLRAKPTKASLRWGLLWCFALIAVLSHLLLDFTNNYGIRPFFPFNPRWYSWDIVYIVEPLIIAALLLALFMPWLFGLADREMGVKRVLFRGRGWAIAALVFMVLLYAVRNAEHAHAANLVRNANVTSEPILRVAPQPEPINPFLWYVIIETPDFYQTAVVHTRSDQVDSDPAEDMIYKPPVTMSTLAAKRSPLGSVYLDWSKFPIVEDKGPLTPPGYQVDPPRPDWHTVEFRDLRFGYSVLTLKPSDLVLTGWDYVGPQQEIEGMFMNGTEQKD
;
A
#
# COMPACT_ATOMS: atom_id res chain seq x y z
N MET A 1 9.15 -20.30 -6.75
CA MET A 1 9.52 -20.51 -5.34
C MET A 1 10.88 -19.88 -4.98
N LEU A 2 11.52 -19.12 -5.86
CA LEU A 2 12.87 -18.53 -5.67
C LEU A 2 12.90 -17.00 -5.46
N MET A 3 11.73 -16.31 -5.43
CA MET A 3 11.67 -14.84 -5.25
C MET A 3 11.43 -14.36 -3.80
N MET A 4 11.04 -15.24 -2.90
CA MET A 4 10.70 -14.88 -1.51
C MET A 4 11.89 -14.43 -0.63
N PRO A 5 13.13 -14.97 -0.77
CA PRO A 5 14.27 -14.53 0.06
C PRO A 5 14.74 -13.10 -0.25
N TYR A 6 14.54 -12.63 -1.50
CA TYR A 6 15.04 -11.32 -1.93
C TYR A 6 14.20 -10.16 -1.38
N PHE A 7 12.89 -10.34 -1.25
CA PHE A 7 12.00 -9.28 -0.76
C PHE A 7 12.17 -9.02 0.74
N VAL A 8 12.34 -10.07 1.53
CA VAL A 8 12.62 -9.96 2.97
C VAL A 8 13.98 -9.32 3.21
N ALA A 9 15.01 -9.66 2.41
CA ALA A 9 16.32 -9.05 2.49
C ALA A 9 16.28 -7.55 2.13
N GLN A 10 15.46 -7.13 1.19
CA GLN A 10 15.32 -5.73 0.78
C GLN A 10 14.62 -4.87 1.85
N CYS A 11 13.57 -5.37 2.50
CA CYS A 11 12.97 -4.68 3.64
C CYS A 11 13.97 -4.52 4.80
N PHE A 12 14.81 -5.52 5.04
CA PHE A 12 15.87 -5.44 6.06
C PHE A 12 17.02 -4.51 5.66
N ASP A 13 17.37 -4.42 4.39
CA ASP A 13 18.44 -3.51 3.91
C ASP A 13 17.99 -2.04 3.92
N THR A 14 16.74 -1.74 3.62
CA THR A 14 16.17 -0.40 3.78
C THR A 14 16.15 -0.03 5.26
N PHE A 15 15.66 -0.91 6.12
CA PHE A 15 15.68 -0.75 7.57
C PHE A 15 17.09 -0.53 8.15
N ARG A 16 18.12 -1.17 7.57
CA ARG A 16 19.51 -1.03 8.03
C ARG A 16 20.18 0.25 7.56
N ARG A 17 19.84 0.81 6.40
CA ARG A 17 20.40 2.06 5.88
C ARG A 17 19.89 3.27 6.63
N ASP A 18 18.61 3.30 6.96
CA ASP A 18 17.99 4.40 7.71
C ASP A 18 18.41 4.42 9.19
N ALA A 19 18.79 3.26 9.75
CA ALA A 19 19.24 3.13 11.14
C ALA A 19 20.72 3.56 11.36
N PHE A 20 21.55 3.62 10.29
CA PHE A 20 22.97 3.93 10.39
C PHE A 20 23.37 4.96 9.33
N GLY A 21 22.98 6.23 9.56
CA GLY A 21 23.24 7.34 8.65
C GLY A 21 24.67 7.38 8.12
N HIS A 22 24.85 7.17 6.82
CA HIS A 22 26.02 7.54 6.07
C HIS A 22 25.57 8.39 4.88
N GLU A 23 25.93 9.66 4.92
CA GLU A 23 26.02 10.52 3.75
C GLU A 23 26.98 9.89 2.75
N GLY A 24 26.46 9.34 1.66
CA GLY A 24 27.21 8.73 0.57
C GLY A 24 26.65 9.16 -0.76
N ASP A 25 27.51 9.80 -1.55
CA ASP A 25 27.34 10.29 -2.91
C ASP A 25 26.53 9.32 -3.81
N TYR A 26 25.30 9.67 -4.14
CA TYR A 26 24.38 8.92 -4.99
C TYR A 26 24.69 9.00 -6.49
N ARG A 27 25.87 9.52 -6.88
CA ARG A 27 26.31 9.59 -8.25
C ARG A 27 26.96 8.27 -8.69
N LYS A 28 26.27 7.54 -9.59
CA LYS A 28 26.77 6.39 -10.37
C LYS A 28 26.61 5.00 -9.76
N ARG A 29 25.43 4.40 -9.97
CA ARG A 29 25.35 2.98 -10.36
C ARG A 29 24.05 2.73 -11.12
N PRO A 30 24.06 2.16 -12.35
CA PRO A 30 22.86 1.59 -12.93
C PRO A 30 22.51 0.36 -12.09
N GLY A 31 21.39 0.42 -11.36
CA GLY A 31 20.85 -0.71 -10.63
C GLY A 31 20.30 -1.78 -11.59
N PRO A 32 20.17 -3.03 -11.16
CA PRO A 32 19.63 -4.09 -12.00
C PRO A 32 18.19 -3.75 -12.46
N VAL A 33 17.84 -4.22 -13.65
CA VAL A 33 16.60 -3.96 -14.40
C VAL A 33 15.28 -4.09 -13.60
N LEU A 34 15.30 -4.70 -12.42
CA LEU A 34 14.16 -4.80 -11.50
C LEU A 34 13.72 -3.46 -10.86
N TRP A 35 14.54 -2.41 -10.91
CA TRP A 35 14.21 -1.06 -10.41
C TRP A 35 13.40 -0.23 -11.42
N TYR A 36 13.25 -0.69 -12.66
CA TYR A 36 12.51 0.00 -13.72
C TYR A 36 10.98 -0.25 -13.71
N VAL A 37 10.51 -1.19 -12.95
CA VAL A 37 9.09 -1.27 -12.62
C VAL A 37 8.92 -0.39 -11.39
N GLY A 38 8.46 0.84 -11.57
CA GLY A 38 8.15 1.76 -10.46
C GLY A 38 7.26 1.02 -9.46
N PHE A 39 7.87 0.47 -8.40
CA PHE A 39 7.12 -0.19 -7.35
C PHE A 39 6.39 0.93 -6.59
N GLU A 40 5.14 1.14 -6.95
CA GLU A 40 4.18 1.76 -6.05
C GLU A 40 4.25 1.03 -4.70
N PRO A 41 4.10 1.72 -3.57
CA PRO A 41 4.08 1.10 -2.25
C PRO A 41 2.85 0.19 -2.14
N MET A 42 3.03 -1.07 -2.50
CA MET A 42 2.02 -2.13 -2.45
C MET A 42 2.38 -3.09 -1.33
N ASP A 43 1.38 -3.69 -0.69
CA ASP A 43 1.57 -4.77 0.28
C ASP A 43 1.02 -6.11 -0.24
N PRO A 44 1.60 -6.69 -1.30
CA PRO A 44 1.15 -7.99 -1.82
C PRO A 44 1.34 -9.10 -0.78
N LEU A 45 2.27 -8.92 0.16
CA LEU A 45 2.58 -9.93 1.16
C LEU A 45 1.42 -10.13 2.14
N THR A 46 0.81 -9.05 2.65
CA THR A 46 -0.35 -9.14 3.53
C THR A 46 -1.55 -9.80 2.84
N HIS A 47 -1.82 -9.44 1.57
CA HIS A 47 -2.91 -10.02 0.79
C HIS A 47 -2.71 -11.52 0.57
N PHE A 48 -1.51 -11.92 0.11
CA PHE A 48 -1.13 -13.32 -0.07
C PHE A 48 -1.30 -14.14 1.21
N LEU A 49 -0.73 -13.66 2.31
CA LEU A 49 -0.76 -14.34 3.59
C LEU A 49 -2.18 -14.44 4.15
N THR A 50 -2.99 -13.38 4.00
CA THR A 50 -4.39 -13.36 4.41
C THR A 50 -5.20 -14.38 3.63
N GLY A 51 -5.07 -14.42 2.29
CA GLY A 51 -5.71 -15.42 1.44
C GLY A 51 -5.34 -16.85 1.83
N ALA A 52 -4.05 -17.09 2.12
CA ALA A 52 -3.56 -18.39 2.58
C ALA A 52 -4.11 -18.77 3.97
N CYS A 53 -4.19 -17.84 4.91
CA CYS A 53 -4.76 -18.06 6.24
C CYS A 53 -6.27 -18.29 6.18
N LEU A 54 -7.02 -17.49 5.39
CA LEU A 54 -8.45 -17.72 5.15
C LEU A 54 -8.67 -19.14 4.63
N GLY A 55 -7.96 -19.55 3.58
CA GLY A 55 -8.07 -20.92 3.06
C GLY A 55 -7.82 -22.00 4.11
N ARG A 56 -6.84 -21.80 5.00
CA ARG A 56 -6.49 -22.74 6.07
C ARG A 56 -7.41 -22.68 7.29
N ALA A 57 -8.11 -21.58 7.52
CA ALA A 57 -9.05 -21.42 8.64
C ALA A 57 -10.22 -22.43 8.64
N GLY A 58 -10.42 -23.13 7.51
CA GLY A 58 -11.40 -24.21 7.42
C GLY A 58 -11.97 -24.43 6.02
N PHE A 59 -11.77 -23.51 5.08
CA PHE A 59 -12.29 -23.61 3.71
C PHE A 59 -11.66 -24.77 2.94
N ASN A 60 -10.37 -25.09 3.19
CA ASN A 60 -9.65 -26.22 2.60
C ASN A 60 -10.20 -27.60 2.98
N ARG A 61 -11.08 -27.68 3.99
CA ARG A 61 -11.80 -28.91 4.37
C ARG A 61 -13.09 -29.09 3.54
N LYS A 62 -13.64 -27.99 3.03
CA LYS A 62 -14.94 -27.95 2.32
C LYS A 62 -14.79 -28.16 0.82
N ALA A 63 -13.69 -27.69 0.24
CA ALA A 63 -13.37 -27.85 -1.19
C ALA A 63 -11.88 -28.06 -1.42
N ALA A 64 -11.55 -28.94 -2.37
CA ALA A 64 -10.20 -29.07 -2.88
C ALA A 64 -9.74 -27.75 -3.51
N TYR A 65 -8.45 -27.45 -3.40
CA TYR A 65 -7.84 -26.20 -3.91
C TYR A 65 -8.29 -24.91 -3.21
N ALA A 66 -9.13 -24.94 -2.16
CA ALA A 66 -9.62 -23.71 -1.52
C ALA A 66 -8.49 -22.76 -1.08
N THR A 67 -7.42 -23.28 -0.45
CA THR A 67 -6.28 -22.42 -0.07
C THR A 67 -5.63 -21.78 -1.30
N LEU A 68 -5.39 -22.55 -2.37
CA LEU A 68 -4.80 -22.03 -3.60
C LEU A 68 -5.70 -20.95 -4.24
N ALA A 69 -7.00 -21.24 -4.36
CA ALA A 69 -7.96 -20.30 -4.95
C ALA A 69 -8.04 -18.99 -4.15
N MET A 70 -8.12 -19.09 -2.81
CA MET A 70 -8.19 -17.89 -1.96
C MET A 70 -6.89 -17.09 -1.94
N THR A 71 -5.73 -17.76 -1.97
CA THR A 71 -4.45 -17.07 -2.07
C THR A 71 -4.31 -16.31 -3.39
N LEU A 72 -4.61 -16.97 -4.52
CA LEU A 72 -4.54 -16.33 -5.83
C LEU A 72 -5.58 -15.21 -5.99
N ALA A 73 -6.79 -15.40 -5.44
CA ALA A 73 -7.85 -14.42 -5.51
C ALA A 73 -7.56 -13.17 -4.65
N ALA A 74 -6.87 -13.34 -3.53
CA ALA A 74 -6.43 -12.25 -2.68
C ALA A 74 -5.32 -11.39 -3.33
N GLU A 75 -4.58 -11.93 -4.31
CA GLU A 75 -3.55 -11.19 -5.06
C GLU A 75 -4.05 -10.65 -6.40
N ALA A 76 -5.13 -11.20 -6.91
CA ALA A 76 -5.55 -10.92 -8.28
C ALA A 76 -5.90 -9.46 -8.58
N PRO A 77 -6.48 -8.64 -7.67
CA PRO A 77 -6.68 -7.22 -7.93
C PRO A 77 -5.38 -6.46 -8.21
N ASP A 78 -4.29 -6.78 -7.51
CA ASP A 78 -2.98 -6.12 -7.64
C ASP A 78 -2.23 -6.45 -8.96
N LEU A 79 -2.81 -7.28 -9.82
CA LEU A 79 -2.30 -7.44 -11.19
C LEU A 79 -2.40 -6.15 -12.01
N ASP A 80 -3.08 -5.13 -11.50
CA ASP A 80 -3.10 -3.79 -12.11
C ASP A 80 -1.72 -3.10 -12.12
N ILE A 81 -0.76 -3.57 -11.30
CA ILE A 81 0.65 -3.15 -11.38
C ILE A 81 1.23 -3.27 -12.80
N LEU A 82 0.67 -4.16 -13.63
CA LEU A 82 1.10 -4.33 -15.03
C LEU A 82 0.89 -3.05 -15.86
N TRP A 83 0.04 -2.12 -15.44
CA TRP A 83 -0.07 -0.81 -16.07
C TRP A 83 1.22 0.01 -15.95
N GLY A 84 2.03 -0.23 -14.92
CA GLY A 84 3.35 0.37 -14.77
C GLY A 84 4.32 0.06 -15.92
N LEU A 85 4.05 -0.98 -16.74
CA LEU A 85 4.80 -1.24 -17.98
C LEU A 85 4.60 -0.15 -19.04
N ARG A 86 3.55 0.67 -18.93
CA ARG A 86 3.31 1.84 -19.79
C ARG A 86 3.88 3.13 -19.23
N GLY A 87 4.56 3.05 -18.09
CA GLY A 87 5.18 4.16 -17.40
C GLY A 87 4.60 4.41 -16.02
N PRO A 88 5.31 5.17 -15.18
CA PRO A 88 4.96 5.35 -13.78
C PRO A 88 3.64 6.14 -13.56
N VAL A 89 3.33 7.11 -14.42
CA VAL A 89 2.07 7.87 -14.34
C VAL A 89 0.89 6.96 -14.72
N ALA A 90 1.02 6.14 -15.77
CA ALA A 90 -0.02 5.19 -16.15
C ALA A 90 -0.21 4.10 -15.07
N GLY A 91 0.88 3.66 -14.42
CA GLY A 91 0.82 2.78 -13.25
C GLY A 91 0.00 3.39 -12.14
N PHE A 92 0.32 4.63 -11.76
CA PHE A 92 -0.35 5.36 -10.69
C PHE A 92 -1.84 5.63 -10.99
N GLU A 93 -2.19 6.01 -12.24
CA GLU A 93 -3.56 6.25 -12.68
C GLU A 93 -4.46 5.03 -12.53
N HIS A 94 -3.95 3.85 -12.91
CA HIS A 94 -4.73 2.61 -12.97
C HIS A 94 -4.60 1.78 -11.69
N HIS A 95 -3.62 2.07 -10.82
CA HIS A 95 -3.49 1.39 -9.55
C HIS A 95 -4.74 1.63 -8.69
N ARG A 96 -5.28 0.54 -8.12
CA ARG A 96 -6.56 0.52 -7.42
C ARG A 96 -7.72 1.11 -8.23
N GLY A 97 -7.64 0.91 -9.54
CA GLY A 97 -8.68 1.27 -10.49
C GLY A 97 -9.83 0.25 -10.55
N ILE A 98 -10.18 -0.19 -11.76
CA ILE A 98 -11.33 -1.11 -11.99
C ILE A 98 -11.18 -2.44 -11.26
N THR A 99 -9.97 -2.95 -11.07
CA THR A 99 -9.69 -4.22 -10.38
C THR A 99 -10.04 -4.19 -8.90
N HIS A 100 -10.02 -3.00 -8.27
CA HIS A 100 -10.33 -2.78 -6.86
C HIS A 100 -11.78 -2.31 -6.63
N THR A 101 -12.69 -2.68 -7.53
CA THR A 101 -14.11 -2.30 -7.41
C THR A 101 -14.98 -3.48 -6.97
N LEU A 102 -16.08 -3.17 -6.29
CA LEU A 102 -17.07 -4.17 -5.89
C LEU A 102 -17.70 -4.85 -7.12
N ILE A 103 -17.83 -4.14 -8.24
CA ILE A 103 -18.38 -4.71 -9.48
C ILE A 103 -17.42 -5.69 -10.15
N ALA A 104 -16.10 -5.46 -10.07
CA ALA A 104 -15.10 -6.36 -10.64
C ALA A 104 -14.87 -7.62 -9.79
N ALA A 105 -15.12 -7.55 -8.48
CA ALA A 105 -14.85 -8.64 -7.56
C ALA A 105 -15.41 -10.02 -7.97
N PRO A 106 -16.68 -10.18 -8.40
CA PRO A 106 -17.22 -11.47 -8.83
C PRO A 106 -16.56 -11.99 -10.12
N PHE A 107 -16.13 -11.10 -11.01
CA PHE A 107 -15.45 -11.46 -12.26
C PHE A 107 -14.00 -11.90 -11.98
N ILE A 108 -13.27 -11.19 -11.10
CA ILE A 108 -11.93 -11.57 -10.65
C ILE A 108 -11.99 -12.95 -9.98
N ALA A 109 -12.97 -13.18 -9.12
CA ALA A 109 -13.17 -14.49 -8.48
C ALA A 109 -13.45 -15.59 -9.51
N LEU A 110 -14.21 -15.30 -10.58
CA LEU A 110 -14.47 -16.22 -11.66
C LEU A 110 -13.20 -16.56 -12.45
N VAL A 111 -12.42 -15.54 -12.85
CA VAL A 111 -11.15 -15.72 -13.56
C VAL A 111 -10.18 -16.54 -12.71
N THR A 112 -10.03 -16.21 -11.44
CA THR A 112 -9.16 -16.96 -10.51
C THR A 112 -9.61 -18.42 -10.37
N THR A 113 -10.91 -18.67 -10.26
CA THR A 113 -11.46 -20.04 -10.23
C THR A 113 -11.17 -20.79 -11.53
N ALA A 114 -11.27 -20.14 -12.68
CA ALA A 114 -10.94 -20.71 -13.98
C ALA A 114 -9.44 -21.06 -14.08
N VAL A 115 -8.55 -20.20 -13.56
CA VAL A 115 -7.10 -20.48 -13.46
C VAL A 115 -6.86 -21.74 -12.61
N VAL A 116 -7.50 -21.86 -11.46
CA VAL A 116 -7.39 -23.06 -10.60
C VAL A 116 -7.93 -24.30 -11.31
N TRP A 117 -9.01 -24.16 -12.10
CA TRP A 117 -9.53 -25.25 -12.94
C TRP A 117 -8.51 -25.69 -14.01
N LEU A 118 -7.85 -24.75 -14.68
CA LEU A 118 -6.78 -25.04 -15.65
C LEU A 118 -5.61 -25.76 -14.97
N ILE A 119 -5.19 -25.31 -13.79
CA ILE A 119 -4.15 -25.96 -13.00
C ILE A 119 -4.57 -27.39 -12.65
N HIS A 120 -5.82 -27.59 -12.24
CA HIS A 120 -6.35 -28.93 -11.96
C HIS A 120 -6.32 -29.83 -13.22
N ARG A 121 -6.81 -29.33 -14.36
CA ARG A 121 -6.78 -30.08 -15.63
C ARG A 121 -5.36 -30.47 -16.05
N PHE A 122 -4.42 -29.56 -15.94
CA PHE A 122 -3.02 -29.83 -16.24
C PHE A 122 -2.43 -30.89 -15.30
N ARG A 123 -2.68 -30.79 -14.00
CA ARG A 123 -2.20 -31.76 -13.01
C ARG A 123 -2.73 -33.16 -13.28
N VAL A 124 -4.01 -33.29 -13.60
CA VAL A 124 -4.63 -34.58 -13.93
C VAL A 124 -4.08 -35.15 -15.24
N ALA A 125 -4.04 -34.33 -16.29
CA ALA A 125 -3.70 -34.78 -17.65
C ALA A 125 -2.21 -35.10 -17.80
N ARG A 126 -1.30 -34.26 -17.22
CA ARG A 126 0.14 -34.36 -17.44
C ARG A 126 0.89 -35.00 -16.29
N LEU A 127 0.51 -34.72 -15.04
CA LEU A 127 1.23 -35.17 -13.86
C LEU A 127 0.62 -36.44 -13.24
N ARG A 128 -0.47 -36.98 -13.81
CA ARG A 128 -1.19 -38.15 -13.26
C ARG A 128 -1.40 -38.03 -11.74
N ALA A 129 -1.76 -36.82 -11.28
CA ALA A 129 -1.85 -36.51 -9.87
C ALA A 129 -2.91 -37.38 -9.17
N LYS A 130 -2.59 -37.82 -7.95
CA LYS A 130 -3.54 -38.57 -7.11
C LYS A 130 -4.79 -37.73 -6.83
N PRO A 131 -5.95 -38.38 -6.61
CA PRO A 131 -7.17 -37.69 -6.22
C PRO A 131 -6.98 -36.75 -5.03
N THR A 132 -7.64 -35.61 -5.04
CA THR A 132 -7.62 -34.64 -3.94
C THR A 132 -8.37 -35.19 -2.72
N LYS A 133 -7.91 -34.84 -1.52
CA LYS A 133 -8.50 -35.35 -0.26
C LYS A 133 -9.89 -34.76 0.01
N ALA A 134 -10.13 -33.51 -0.43
CA ALA A 134 -11.45 -32.87 -0.39
C ALA A 134 -12.12 -32.96 -1.76
N SER A 135 -13.44 -32.90 -1.78
CA SER A 135 -14.21 -32.91 -3.01
C SER A 135 -13.98 -31.67 -3.87
N LEU A 136 -14.01 -31.82 -5.19
CA LEU A 136 -14.00 -30.72 -6.15
C LEU A 136 -15.40 -30.09 -6.19
N ARG A 137 -15.49 -28.80 -5.85
CA ARG A 137 -16.75 -28.03 -5.81
C ARG A 137 -16.52 -26.65 -6.39
N TRP A 138 -16.62 -26.51 -7.71
CA TRP A 138 -16.23 -25.30 -8.44
C TRP A 138 -17.04 -24.07 -8.03
N GLY A 139 -18.37 -24.19 -7.87
CA GLY A 139 -19.20 -23.08 -7.40
C GLY A 139 -18.80 -22.61 -5.99
N LEU A 140 -18.45 -23.56 -5.09
CA LEU A 140 -17.98 -23.20 -3.76
C LEU A 140 -16.58 -22.55 -3.79
N LEU A 141 -15.71 -22.97 -4.72
CA LEU A 141 -14.41 -22.32 -4.94
C LEU A 141 -14.57 -20.88 -5.44
N TRP A 142 -15.53 -20.63 -6.32
CA TRP A 142 -15.85 -19.26 -6.73
C TRP A 142 -16.32 -18.40 -5.55
N CYS A 143 -17.20 -18.92 -4.68
CA CYS A 143 -17.60 -18.20 -3.46
C CYS A 143 -16.40 -17.90 -2.55
N PHE A 144 -15.47 -18.86 -2.40
CA PHE A 144 -14.27 -18.67 -1.57
C PHE A 144 -13.31 -17.67 -2.21
N ALA A 145 -13.13 -17.72 -3.52
CA ALA A 145 -12.35 -16.72 -4.25
C ALA A 145 -12.98 -15.32 -4.10
N LEU A 146 -14.31 -15.21 -4.19
CA LEU A 146 -15.00 -13.93 -3.96
C LEU A 146 -14.77 -13.39 -2.55
N ILE A 147 -14.84 -14.23 -1.51
CA ILE A 147 -14.51 -13.82 -0.14
C ILE A 147 -13.07 -13.30 -0.06
N ALA A 148 -12.13 -13.93 -0.75
CA ALA A 148 -10.73 -13.51 -0.75
C ALA A 148 -10.52 -12.18 -1.49
N VAL A 149 -11.17 -11.96 -2.64
CA VAL A 149 -11.15 -10.66 -3.33
C VAL A 149 -11.75 -9.57 -2.45
N LEU A 150 -12.90 -9.84 -1.81
CA LEU A 150 -13.52 -8.86 -0.91
C LEU A 150 -12.65 -8.59 0.33
N SER A 151 -11.90 -9.59 0.83
CA SER A 151 -10.96 -9.35 1.90
C SER A 151 -9.77 -8.47 1.47
N HIS A 152 -9.30 -8.61 0.22
CA HIS A 152 -8.29 -7.71 -0.36
C HIS A 152 -8.81 -6.26 -0.39
N LEU A 153 -9.99 -6.02 -0.97
CA LEU A 153 -10.59 -4.69 -1.03
C LEU A 153 -10.79 -4.07 0.38
N LEU A 154 -11.16 -4.91 1.36
CA LEU A 154 -11.34 -4.47 2.73
C LEU A 154 -10.00 -4.06 3.36
N LEU A 155 -8.93 -4.83 3.16
CA LEU A 155 -7.60 -4.51 3.65
C LEU A 155 -7.11 -3.18 3.07
N ASP A 156 -7.27 -2.98 1.78
CA ASP A 156 -6.92 -1.73 1.11
C ASP A 156 -7.75 -0.52 1.54
N PHE A 157 -9.02 -0.74 1.85
CA PHE A 157 -9.85 0.31 2.43
C PHE A 157 -9.39 0.73 3.83
N THR A 158 -8.78 -0.17 4.60
CA THR A 158 -8.32 0.14 5.96
C THR A 158 -7.04 0.95 6.01
N ASN A 159 -6.25 0.94 4.94
CA ASN A 159 -4.99 1.69 4.88
C ASN A 159 -5.20 3.15 4.45
N ASN A 160 -4.12 3.96 4.59
CA ASN A 160 -4.16 5.38 4.30
C ASN A 160 -3.96 5.74 2.81
N TYR A 161 -3.76 4.76 1.91
CA TYR A 161 -3.76 4.99 0.46
C TYR A 161 -5.19 5.09 -0.08
N GLY A 162 -6.07 4.16 0.31
CA GLY A 162 -7.47 4.12 -0.08
C GLY A 162 -7.77 3.33 -1.35
N ILE A 163 -9.05 3.21 -1.67
CA ILE A 163 -9.61 2.54 -2.86
C ILE A 163 -10.79 3.31 -3.46
N ARG A 164 -11.18 2.95 -4.69
CA ARG A 164 -12.38 3.46 -5.38
C ARG A 164 -13.42 2.33 -5.57
N PRO A 165 -14.09 1.85 -4.50
CA PRO A 165 -14.89 0.63 -4.56
C PRO A 165 -16.12 0.73 -5.48
N PHE A 166 -16.57 1.94 -5.79
CA PHE A 166 -17.77 2.21 -6.62
C PHE A 166 -17.44 2.72 -8.01
N PHE A 167 -16.17 2.77 -8.40
CA PHE A 167 -15.77 3.14 -9.76
C PHE A 167 -16.32 2.12 -10.77
N PRO A 168 -16.73 2.51 -12.00
CA PRO A 168 -16.67 3.86 -12.58
C PRO A 168 -17.88 4.76 -12.27
N PHE A 169 -18.88 4.31 -11.52
CA PHE A 169 -20.10 5.08 -11.24
C PHE A 169 -19.84 6.24 -10.26
N ASN A 170 -18.95 6.04 -9.30
CA ASN A 170 -18.49 7.06 -8.37
C ASN A 170 -16.96 6.97 -8.29
N PRO A 171 -16.22 7.97 -8.80
CA PRO A 171 -14.76 7.95 -8.82
C PRO A 171 -14.12 8.29 -7.48
N ARG A 172 -14.91 8.64 -6.46
CA ARG A 172 -14.41 9.09 -5.15
C ARG A 172 -13.54 8.02 -4.48
N TRP A 173 -12.42 8.47 -3.91
CA TRP A 173 -11.54 7.67 -3.08
C TRP A 173 -12.06 7.54 -1.66
N TYR A 174 -11.93 6.34 -1.09
CA TYR A 174 -12.32 6.00 0.27
C TYR A 174 -11.16 5.33 0.98
N SER A 175 -10.86 5.75 2.20
CA SER A 175 -9.91 5.07 3.09
C SER A 175 -10.35 5.24 4.54
N TRP A 176 -9.94 4.30 5.37
CA TRP A 176 -10.25 4.34 6.82
C TRP A 176 -9.09 4.94 7.62
N ASP A 177 -7.90 4.96 7.04
CA ASP A 177 -6.67 5.53 7.61
C ASP A 177 -6.27 4.95 8.99
N ILE A 178 -6.62 3.69 9.29
CA ILE A 178 -6.35 3.04 10.57
C ILE A 178 -5.07 2.21 10.58
N VAL A 179 -4.57 1.79 9.43
CA VAL A 179 -3.28 1.10 9.26
C VAL A 179 -2.47 1.77 8.18
N TYR A 180 -1.15 1.67 8.27
CA TYR A 180 -0.25 2.06 7.19
C TYR A 180 -0.32 1.04 6.05
N ILE A 181 0.17 1.39 4.85
CA ILE A 181 0.15 0.49 3.68
C ILE A 181 0.74 -0.88 4.03
N VAL A 182 1.88 -0.89 4.72
CA VAL A 182 2.54 -2.11 5.23
C VAL A 182 2.45 -2.16 6.74
N GLU A 183 1.79 -3.19 7.28
CA GLU A 183 1.63 -3.37 8.73
C GLU A 183 2.45 -4.57 9.23
N PRO A 184 3.65 -4.35 9.79
CA PRO A 184 4.56 -5.42 10.17
C PRO A 184 4.00 -6.40 11.19
N LEU A 185 3.15 -5.95 12.12
CA LEU A 185 2.54 -6.81 13.13
C LEU A 185 1.58 -7.82 12.50
N ILE A 186 0.80 -7.41 11.51
CA ILE A 186 -0.10 -8.30 10.77
C ILE A 186 0.71 -9.31 9.96
N ILE A 187 1.72 -8.84 9.22
CA ILE A 187 2.62 -9.70 8.44
C ILE A 187 3.26 -10.76 9.34
N ALA A 188 3.81 -10.35 10.48
CA ALA A 188 4.44 -11.27 11.43
C ALA A 188 3.45 -12.31 11.97
N ALA A 189 2.24 -11.91 12.35
CA ALA A 189 1.21 -12.82 12.84
C ALA A 189 0.79 -13.85 11.77
N LEU A 190 0.56 -13.40 10.53
CA LEU A 190 0.17 -14.26 9.42
C LEU A 190 1.31 -15.20 9.01
N LEU A 191 2.57 -14.74 8.97
CA LEU A 191 3.73 -15.58 8.72
C LEU A 191 3.88 -16.66 9.78
N LEU A 192 3.80 -16.29 11.07
CA LEU A 192 3.84 -17.27 12.17
C LEU A 192 2.72 -18.30 12.04
N ALA A 193 1.51 -17.89 11.68
CA ALA A 193 0.38 -18.80 11.49
C ALA A 193 0.60 -19.84 10.38
N LEU A 194 1.36 -19.49 9.34
CA LEU A 194 1.67 -20.37 8.23
C LEU A 194 2.92 -21.22 8.51
N PHE A 195 3.90 -20.67 9.20
CA PHE A 195 5.19 -21.29 9.47
C PHE A 195 5.14 -22.29 10.65
N MET A 196 4.53 -21.93 11.77
CA MET A 196 4.51 -22.78 12.97
C MET A 196 3.91 -24.18 12.73
N PRO A 197 2.77 -24.33 12.01
CA PRO A 197 2.25 -25.65 11.70
C PRO A 197 3.19 -26.52 10.85
N TRP A 198 3.99 -25.88 9.99
CA TRP A 198 5.00 -26.57 9.19
C TRP A 198 6.15 -27.07 10.10
N LEU A 199 6.67 -26.20 10.98
CA LEU A 199 7.73 -26.53 11.92
C LEU A 199 7.33 -27.69 12.86
N PHE A 200 6.15 -27.61 13.49
CA PHE A 200 5.63 -28.69 14.32
C PHE A 200 5.38 -29.98 13.51
N GLY A 201 5.08 -29.86 12.21
CA GLY A 201 4.94 -30.99 11.30
C GLY A 201 6.25 -31.72 11.02
N LEU A 202 7.40 -31.04 11.08
CA LEU A 202 8.72 -31.65 11.00
C LEU A 202 9.02 -32.44 12.29
N ALA A 203 8.84 -31.81 13.45
CA ALA A 203 9.06 -32.47 14.74
C ALA A 203 8.21 -33.74 14.91
N ASP A 204 6.94 -33.73 14.53
CA ASP A 204 6.07 -34.90 14.58
C ASP A 204 6.54 -36.04 13.67
N ARG A 205 7.14 -35.72 12.51
CA ARG A 205 7.68 -36.75 11.62
C ARG A 205 8.87 -37.50 12.25
N GLU A 206 9.74 -36.75 12.92
CA GLU A 206 10.89 -37.33 13.62
C GLU A 206 10.43 -38.18 14.81
N MET A 207 9.35 -37.80 15.48
CA MET A 207 8.76 -38.57 16.59
C MET A 207 7.85 -39.72 16.13
N GLY A 208 7.73 -39.97 14.82
CA GLY A 208 6.90 -41.07 14.28
C GLY A 208 5.38 -40.84 14.42
N VAL A 209 4.92 -39.64 14.70
CA VAL A 209 3.49 -39.30 14.86
C VAL A 209 2.77 -39.39 13.51
N LYS A 210 1.58 -39.99 13.48
CA LYS A 210 0.76 -40.07 12.27
C LYS A 210 0.44 -38.65 11.72
N ARG A 211 0.58 -38.49 10.41
CA ARG A 211 0.37 -37.23 9.71
C ARG A 211 -1.04 -36.66 9.94
N VAL A 212 -1.12 -35.52 10.64
CA VAL A 212 -2.36 -34.78 10.86
C VAL A 212 -2.79 -34.12 9.55
N LEU A 213 -4.02 -34.39 9.11
CA LEU A 213 -4.63 -33.73 7.96
C LEU A 213 -5.10 -32.33 8.35
N PHE A 214 -4.91 -31.33 7.43
CA PHE A 214 -5.35 -29.94 7.65
C PHE A 214 -4.77 -29.27 8.91
N ARG A 215 -3.50 -29.53 9.19
CA ARG A 215 -2.76 -28.87 10.26
C ARG A 215 -2.74 -27.35 10.06
N GLY A 216 -2.79 -26.60 11.17
CA GLY A 216 -2.63 -25.13 11.18
C GLY A 216 -3.93 -24.35 11.17
N ARG A 217 -5.10 -24.99 11.26
CA ARG A 217 -6.38 -24.28 11.33
C ARG A 217 -6.44 -23.31 12.51
N GLY A 218 -6.04 -23.75 13.70
CA GLY A 218 -6.07 -22.92 14.92
C GLY A 218 -5.15 -21.70 14.79
N TRP A 219 -3.94 -21.90 14.25
CA TRP A 219 -2.99 -20.82 13.98
C TRP A 219 -3.53 -19.80 12.99
N ALA A 220 -4.13 -20.27 11.88
CA ALA A 220 -4.73 -19.37 10.89
C ALA A 220 -5.90 -18.56 11.47
N ILE A 221 -6.78 -19.19 12.24
CA ILE A 221 -7.88 -18.51 12.93
C ILE A 221 -7.33 -17.49 13.94
N ALA A 222 -6.32 -17.87 14.73
CA ALA A 222 -5.71 -16.98 15.73
C ALA A 222 -5.10 -15.72 15.08
N ALA A 223 -4.39 -15.87 13.95
CA ALA A 223 -3.84 -14.71 13.23
C ALA A 223 -4.92 -13.81 12.64
N LEU A 224 -5.98 -14.39 12.05
CA LEU A 224 -7.11 -13.60 11.52
C LEU A 224 -7.87 -12.88 12.65
N VAL A 225 -8.06 -13.51 13.80
CA VAL A 225 -8.65 -12.87 14.99
C VAL A 225 -7.75 -11.77 15.52
N PHE A 226 -6.43 -12.02 15.61
CA PHE A 226 -5.46 -10.98 15.98
C PHE A 226 -5.54 -9.77 15.06
N MET A 227 -5.61 -9.97 13.74
CA MET A 227 -5.76 -8.89 12.76
C MET A 227 -7.03 -8.07 13.02
N VAL A 228 -8.18 -8.71 13.25
CA VAL A 228 -9.45 -8.02 13.56
C VAL A 228 -9.34 -7.24 14.87
N LEU A 229 -8.72 -7.83 15.91
CA LEU A 229 -8.52 -7.14 17.20
C LEU A 229 -7.58 -5.95 17.07
N LEU A 230 -6.49 -6.09 16.31
CA LEU A 230 -5.57 -4.98 16.05
C LEU A 230 -6.30 -3.83 15.32
N TYR A 231 -7.12 -4.14 14.32
CA TYR A 231 -7.92 -3.13 13.62
C TYR A 231 -8.94 -2.44 14.54
N ALA A 232 -9.56 -3.19 15.46
CA ALA A 232 -10.47 -2.61 16.45
C ALA A 232 -9.75 -1.64 17.40
N VAL A 233 -8.54 -2.02 17.88
CA VAL A 233 -7.69 -1.14 18.70
C VAL A 233 -7.31 0.10 17.92
N ARG A 234 -6.74 -0.06 16.69
CA ARG A 234 -6.33 1.07 15.86
C ARG A 234 -7.49 2.01 15.52
N ASN A 235 -8.69 1.49 15.28
CA ASN A 235 -9.88 2.33 15.06
C ASN A 235 -10.25 3.16 16.30
N ALA A 236 -10.16 2.58 17.48
CA ALA A 236 -10.41 3.30 18.72
C ALA A 236 -9.35 4.39 18.96
N GLU A 237 -8.07 4.05 18.76
CA GLU A 237 -6.94 4.98 18.94
C GLU A 237 -6.91 6.08 17.88
N HIS A 238 -7.31 5.79 16.64
CA HIS A 238 -7.51 6.79 15.58
C HIS A 238 -8.53 7.87 15.99
N ALA A 239 -9.69 7.44 16.51
CA ALA A 239 -10.72 8.36 17.00
C ALA A 239 -10.25 9.14 18.24
N HIS A 240 -9.49 8.48 19.13
CA HIS A 240 -8.93 9.11 20.32
C HIS A 240 -7.88 10.17 19.94
N ALA A 241 -6.94 9.87 19.03
CA ALA A 241 -5.95 10.83 18.52
C ALA A 241 -6.62 12.07 17.91
N ALA A 242 -7.67 11.88 17.09
CA ALA A 242 -8.41 13.00 16.53
C ALA A 242 -9.06 13.89 17.59
N ASN A 243 -9.58 13.29 18.66
CA ASN A 243 -10.19 14.02 19.77
C ASN A 243 -9.16 14.78 20.61
N LEU A 244 -8.01 14.17 20.88
CA LEU A 244 -6.93 14.83 21.62
C LEU A 244 -6.48 16.11 20.91
N VAL A 245 -6.25 16.05 19.60
CA VAL A 245 -5.84 17.22 18.79
C VAL A 245 -6.90 18.30 18.78
N ARG A 246 -8.20 17.95 18.64
CA ARG A 246 -9.27 18.94 18.65
C ARG A 246 -9.35 19.68 20.00
N ASN A 247 -8.98 19.01 21.09
CA ASN A 247 -9.04 19.59 22.45
C ASN A 247 -7.74 20.30 22.86
N ALA A 248 -6.63 20.04 22.17
CA ALA A 248 -5.32 20.59 22.51
C ALA A 248 -5.08 22.04 22.07
N ASN A 249 -6.01 22.62 21.28
CA ASN A 249 -5.88 24.00 20.74
C ASN A 249 -4.51 24.27 20.07
N VAL A 250 -4.05 23.33 19.25
CA VAL A 250 -2.72 23.39 18.59
C VAL A 250 -2.59 24.54 17.57
N THR A 251 -3.70 25.17 17.17
CA THR A 251 -3.73 26.31 16.26
C THR A 251 -4.83 27.28 16.67
N SER A 252 -4.61 28.59 16.40
CA SER A 252 -5.63 29.65 16.57
C SER A 252 -6.58 29.77 15.37
N GLU A 253 -6.23 29.17 14.22
CA GLU A 253 -7.02 29.24 13.00
C GLU A 253 -8.17 28.19 13.02
N PRO A 254 -9.25 28.44 12.26
CA PRO A 254 -10.34 27.47 12.14
C PRO A 254 -9.87 26.13 11.57
N ILE A 255 -10.11 25.06 12.30
CA ILE A 255 -9.78 23.71 11.85
C ILE A 255 -10.84 23.23 10.87
N LEU A 256 -10.44 22.98 9.62
CA LEU A 256 -11.29 22.42 8.57
C LEU A 256 -11.39 20.90 8.70
N ARG A 257 -10.25 20.24 8.96
CA ARG A 257 -10.16 18.78 9.03
C ARG A 257 -9.02 18.33 9.95
N VAL A 258 -9.23 17.24 10.69
CA VAL A 258 -8.21 16.54 11.48
C VAL A 258 -8.13 15.12 10.98
N ALA A 259 -6.95 14.69 10.58
CA ALA A 259 -6.72 13.38 9.96
C ALA A 259 -5.51 12.67 10.59
N PRO A 260 -5.73 11.81 11.57
CA PRO A 260 -4.67 10.95 12.10
C PRO A 260 -4.18 9.96 11.04
N GLN A 261 -2.88 9.84 10.91
CA GLN A 261 -2.19 8.88 10.05
C GLN A 261 -1.47 7.85 10.91
N PRO A 262 -1.55 6.55 10.59
CA PRO A 262 -1.05 5.50 11.45
C PRO A 262 0.48 5.37 11.36
N GLU A 263 1.13 5.13 12.49
CA GLU A 263 2.49 4.59 12.54
C GLU A 263 2.42 3.06 12.36
N PRO A 264 3.31 2.43 11.55
CA PRO A 264 3.19 1.03 11.15
C PRO A 264 3.27 -0.01 12.28
N ILE A 265 4.00 0.24 13.35
CA ILE A 265 4.27 -0.74 14.40
C ILE A 265 3.49 -0.43 15.68
N ASN A 266 3.45 0.84 16.06
CA ASN A 266 2.87 1.26 17.33
C ASN A 266 1.42 1.75 17.16
N PRO A 267 0.39 1.01 17.62
CA PRO A 267 -1.01 1.42 17.46
C PRO A 267 -1.40 2.65 18.29
N PHE A 268 -0.53 3.11 19.20
CA PHE A 268 -0.75 4.24 20.08
C PHE A 268 0.01 5.51 19.65
N LEU A 269 0.63 5.50 18.48
CA LEU A 269 1.40 6.59 17.93
C LEU A 269 0.82 7.01 16.58
N TRP A 270 0.51 8.31 16.45
CA TRP A 270 -0.19 8.86 15.30
C TRP A 270 0.48 10.13 14.82
N TYR A 271 0.68 10.24 13.51
CA TYR A 271 1.01 11.48 12.85
C TYR A 271 -0.29 12.15 12.39
N VAL A 272 -0.61 13.33 12.94
CA VAL A 272 -1.92 13.97 12.70
C VAL A 272 -1.75 15.19 11.82
N ILE A 273 -2.50 15.24 10.73
CA ILE A 273 -2.58 16.37 9.81
C ILE A 273 -3.83 17.19 10.18
N ILE A 274 -3.61 18.46 10.47
CA ILE A 274 -4.65 19.44 10.79
C ILE A 274 -4.72 20.44 9.64
N GLU A 275 -5.83 20.50 8.95
CA GLU A 275 -6.02 21.41 7.83
C GLU A 275 -6.69 22.70 8.30
N THR A 276 -6.09 23.84 7.93
CA THR A 276 -6.66 25.18 8.07
C THR A 276 -6.88 25.80 6.67
N PRO A 277 -7.48 26.97 6.54
CA PRO A 277 -7.62 27.63 5.24
C PRO A 277 -6.29 27.87 4.53
N ASP A 278 -5.24 28.33 5.24
CA ASP A 278 -4.01 28.84 4.65
C ASP A 278 -2.80 27.92 4.80
N PHE A 279 -2.85 26.99 5.75
CA PHE A 279 -1.74 26.07 6.03
C PHE A 279 -2.24 24.71 6.55
N TYR A 280 -1.33 23.76 6.61
CA TYR A 280 -1.45 22.53 7.35
C TYR A 280 -0.59 22.63 8.63
N GLN A 281 -1.14 22.22 9.76
CA GLN A 281 -0.37 22.00 10.98
C GLN A 281 -0.23 20.50 11.19
N THR A 282 0.97 20.03 11.55
CA THR A 282 1.17 18.62 11.89
C THR A 282 1.37 18.45 13.39
N ALA A 283 1.09 17.26 13.90
CA ALA A 283 1.30 16.90 15.28
C ALA A 283 1.63 15.43 15.42
N VAL A 284 2.47 15.09 16.38
CA VAL A 284 2.68 13.71 16.83
C VAL A 284 1.84 13.46 18.08
N VAL A 285 1.01 12.42 18.04
CA VAL A 285 0.07 12.12 19.14
C VAL A 285 0.37 10.76 19.75
N HIS A 286 0.62 10.75 21.05
CA HIS A 286 0.80 9.57 21.87
C HIS A 286 -0.49 9.28 22.63
N THR A 287 -1.40 8.47 22.08
CA THR A 287 -2.72 8.23 22.66
C THR A 287 -2.67 7.53 24.02
N ARG A 288 -1.61 6.77 24.31
CA ARG A 288 -1.45 6.08 25.60
C ARG A 288 -1.16 7.03 26.77
N SER A 289 -0.55 8.18 26.50
CA SER A 289 -0.20 9.22 27.49
C SER A 289 -1.03 10.49 27.33
N ASP A 290 -1.97 10.52 26.41
CA ASP A 290 -2.79 11.69 26.05
C ASP A 290 -1.94 12.93 25.67
N GLN A 291 -0.77 12.69 25.11
CA GLN A 291 0.19 13.74 24.76
C GLN A 291 0.05 14.12 23.30
N VAL A 292 0.02 15.42 23.02
CA VAL A 292 0.02 16.02 21.69
C VAL A 292 1.26 16.89 21.56
N ASP A 293 2.20 16.47 20.71
CA ASP A 293 3.42 17.21 20.43
C ASP A 293 3.26 17.93 19.08
N SER A 294 3.29 19.24 19.10
CA SER A 294 3.23 20.10 17.91
C SER A 294 3.96 21.39 18.18
N ASP A 295 4.94 21.72 17.35
CA ASP A 295 5.65 22.99 17.37
C ASP A 295 5.20 23.84 16.18
N PRO A 296 4.49 24.95 16.40
CA PRO A 296 4.07 25.83 15.31
C PRO A 296 5.22 26.37 14.45
N ALA A 297 6.43 26.43 14.97
CA ALA A 297 7.60 26.89 14.21
C ALA A 297 8.15 25.85 13.22
N GLU A 298 8.03 24.55 13.57
CA GLU A 298 8.57 23.44 12.77
C GLU A 298 7.47 22.67 12.00
N ASP A 299 6.26 22.58 12.58
CA ASP A 299 5.20 21.70 12.11
C ASP A 299 4.13 22.43 11.26
N MET A 300 4.32 23.70 10.95
CA MET A 300 3.43 24.47 10.10
C MET A 300 3.90 24.45 8.65
N ILE A 301 3.02 24.02 7.75
CA ILE A 301 3.28 23.92 6.30
C ILE A 301 2.28 24.81 5.57
N TYR A 302 2.72 25.99 5.13
CA TYR A 302 1.87 26.87 4.35
C TYR A 302 1.48 26.26 3.01
N LYS A 303 0.23 26.49 2.59
CA LYS A 303 -0.20 26.12 1.25
C LYS A 303 0.55 26.97 0.24
N PRO A 304 1.29 26.37 -0.72
CA PRO A 304 2.14 27.12 -1.65
C PRO A 304 1.34 28.09 -2.52
N PRO A 305 1.91 29.22 -2.92
CA PRO A 305 1.26 30.17 -3.80
C PRO A 305 0.97 29.54 -5.17
N VAL A 306 -0.10 29.98 -5.80
CA VAL A 306 -0.46 29.55 -7.15
C VAL A 306 0.37 30.34 -8.17
N THR A 307 1.19 29.64 -8.96
CA THR A 307 1.96 30.20 -10.10
C THR A 307 1.36 29.71 -11.42
N MET A 308 1.83 30.31 -12.55
CA MET A 308 1.41 29.83 -13.87
C MET A 308 1.88 28.39 -14.11
N SER A 309 3.08 28.06 -13.65
CA SER A 309 3.65 26.70 -13.74
C SER A 309 2.84 25.69 -12.93
N THR A 310 2.42 26.03 -11.69
CA THR A 310 1.55 25.14 -10.90
C THR A 310 0.17 24.99 -11.53
N LEU A 311 -0.37 26.01 -12.22
CA LEU A 311 -1.65 25.89 -12.93
C LEU A 311 -1.54 24.98 -14.16
N ALA A 312 -0.42 25.05 -14.89
CA ALA A 312 -0.15 24.16 -16.02
C ALA A 312 0.01 22.72 -15.54
N ALA A 313 0.86 22.51 -14.53
CA ALA A 313 1.12 21.21 -13.95
C ALA A 313 -0.14 20.53 -13.37
N LYS A 314 -1.03 21.26 -12.71
CA LYS A 314 -2.33 20.72 -12.23
C LYS A 314 -3.24 20.20 -13.35
N ARG A 315 -3.02 20.62 -14.59
CA ARG A 315 -3.78 20.16 -15.77
C ARG A 315 -3.07 19.06 -16.56
N SER A 316 -1.82 18.76 -16.23
CA SER A 316 -1.09 17.64 -16.83
C SER A 316 -1.77 16.29 -16.52
N PRO A 317 -1.49 15.25 -17.28
CA PRO A 317 -1.93 13.88 -16.92
C PRO A 317 -1.53 13.49 -15.50
N LEU A 318 -0.27 13.74 -15.11
CA LEU A 318 0.20 13.48 -13.75
C LEU A 318 -0.56 14.29 -12.71
N GLY A 319 -0.65 15.61 -12.89
CA GLY A 319 -1.30 16.51 -11.94
C GLY A 319 -2.78 16.18 -11.74
N SER A 320 -3.49 15.87 -12.84
CA SER A 320 -4.91 15.47 -12.83
C SER A 320 -5.13 14.18 -12.01
N VAL A 321 -4.32 13.13 -12.26
CA VAL A 321 -4.39 11.86 -11.54
C VAL A 321 -3.98 12.02 -10.08
N TYR A 322 -2.90 12.78 -9.83
CA TYR A 322 -2.39 13.00 -8.48
C TYR A 322 -3.41 13.73 -7.60
N LEU A 323 -4.05 14.77 -8.12
CA LEU A 323 -5.03 15.56 -7.38
C LEU A 323 -6.37 14.84 -7.20
N ASP A 324 -6.73 13.91 -8.10
CA ASP A 324 -7.88 13.02 -7.90
C ASP A 324 -7.68 12.07 -6.71
N TRP A 325 -6.43 11.58 -6.52
CA TRP A 325 -6.09 10.65 -5.44
C TRP A 325 -5.74 11.33 -4.12
N SER A 326 -5.02 12.48 -4.16
CA SER A 326 -4.46 13.12 -2.98
C SER A 326 -5.54 13.69 -2.06
N LYS A 327 -5.38 13.48 -0.74
CA LYS A 327 -6.27 14.07 0.28
C LYS A 327 -5.74 15.38 0.87
N PHE A 328 -4.41 15.53 0.92
CA PHE A 328 -3.70 16.67 1.50
C PHE A 328 -2.58 17.11 0.55
N PRO A 329 -2.95 17.58 -0.67
CA PRO A 329 -1.96 17.89 -1.69
C PRO A 329 -1.16 19.15 -1.34
N ILE A 330 0.15 19.07 -1.56
CA ILE A 330 1.06 20.18 -1.68
C ILE A 330 1.52 20.21 -3.14
N VAL A 331 1.25 21.31 -3.85
CA VAL A 331 1.70 21.53 -5.22
C VAL A 331 2.57 22.77 -5.24
N GLU A 332 3.87 22.57 -5.36
CA GLU A 332 4.86 23.63 -5.17
C GLU A 332 5.73 23.82 -6.40
N ASP A 333 5.87 25.07 -6.82
CA ASP A 333 6.81 25.48 -7.86
C ASP A 333 8.20 25.66 -7.23
N LYS A 334 9.10 24.72 -7.53
CA LYS A 334 10.49 24.72 -7.04
C LYS A 334 11.41 25.64 -7.84
N GLY A 335 10.87 26.36 -8.83
CA GLY A 335 11.66 27.22 -9.72
C GLY A 335 12.51 26.42 -10.72
N PRO A 336 13.63 26.99 -11.17
CA PRO A 336 14.46 26.43 -12.25
C PRO A 336 15.37 25.27 -11.78
N LEU A 337 14.79 24.34 -11.02
CA LEU A 337 15.44 23.09 -10.63
C LEU A 337 15.15 22.02 -11.67
N THR A 338 16.03 21.04 -11.77
CA THR A 338 15.81 19.87 -12.59
C THR A 338 15.08 18.80 -11.78
N PRO A 339 14.04 18.14 -12.32
CA PRO A 339 13.36 17.06 -11.61
C PRO A 339 14.34 15.95 -11.19
N PRO A 340 14.16 15.31 -10.03
CA PRO A 340 14.99 14.21 -9.59
C PRO A 340 15.03 13.07 -10.62
N GLY A 341 16.24 12.60 -10.94
CA GLY A 341 16.45 11.53 -11.92
C GLY A 341 16.53 12.00 -13.39
N TYR A 342 16.26 13.26 -13.66
CA TYR A 342 16.34 13.83 -15.00
C TYR A 342 17.62 14.67 -15.16
N GLN A 343 18.32 14.49 -16.30
CA GLN A 343 19.49 15.29 -16.64
C GLN A 343 19.21 16.11 -17.89
N VAL A 344 19.21 17.43 -17.74
CA VAL A 344 19.12 18.38 -18.85
C VAL A 344 20.49 19.02 -19.03
N ASP A 345 21.05 18.92 -20.24
CA ASP A 345 22.29 19.55 -20.59
C ASP A 345 22.12 20.34 -21.91
N PRO A 346 22.25 21.65 -21.93
CA PRO A 346 22.50 22.54 -20.77
C PRO A 346 21.27 22.75 -19.87
N PRO A 347 21.44 23.16 -18.59
CA PRO A 347 20.35 23.55 -17.72
C PRO A 347 19.50 24.66 -18.34
N ARG A 348 18.19 24.59 -18.18
CA ARG A 348 17.23 25.56 -18.75
C ARG A 348 16.69 26.45 -17.63
N PRO A 349 17.21 27.68 -17.46
CA PRO A 349 16.88 28.53 -16.31
C PRO A 349 15.46 29.11 -16.36
N ASP A 350 14.81 29.05 -17.51
CA ASP A 350 13.44 29.50 -17.78
C ASP A 350 12.39 28.41 -17.63
N TRP A 351 12.81 27.19 -17.26
CA TRP A 351 11.94 26.07 -17.02
C TRP A 351 11.77 25.84 -15.51
N HIS A 352 10.58 25.40 -15.10
CA HIS A 352 10.22 25.21 -13.71
C HIS A 352 9.90 23.76 -13.40
N THR A 353 10.31 23.30 -12.24
CA THR A 353 9.90 22.00 -11.70
C THR A 353 8.77 22.21 -10.71
N VAL A 354 7.63 21.58 -10.97
CA VAL A 354 6.48 21.58 -10.07
C VAL A 354 6.41 20.23 -9.35
N GLU A 355 6.47 20.28 -8.04
CA GLU A 355 6.38 19.11 -7.17
C GLU A 355 4.96 18.87 -6.68
N PHE A 356 4.53 17.62 -6.75
CA PHE A 356 3.29 17.11 -6.14
C PHE A 356 3.64 16.18 -5.00
N ARG A 357 3.14 16.42 -3.81
CA ARG A 357 3.24 15.51 -2.66
C ARG A 357 1.96 15.53 -1.84
N ASP A 358 1.71 14.43 -1.14
CA ASP A 358 0.59 14.30 -0.21
C ASP A 358 1.13 14.15 1.21
N LEU A 359 0.65 14.96 2.14
CA LEU A 359 1.14 14.97 3.52
C LEU A 359 0.91 13.66 4.27
N ARG A 360 -0.01 12.79 3.81
CA ARG A 360 -0.18 11.44 4.37
C ARG A 360 1.10 10.59 4.27
N PHE A 361 1.97 10.92 3.30
CA PHE A 361 3.21 10.21 3.01
C PHE A 361 4.45 11.11 3.13
N GLY A 362 4.27 12.35 3.60
CA GLY A 362 5.34 13.33 3.76
C GLY A 362 6.11 13.22 5.08
N TYR A 363 6.02 12.10 5.79
CA TYR A 363 6.75 11.88 7.04
C TYR A 363 7.49 10.54 7.04
N SER A 364 8.61 10.51 7.73
CA SER A 364 9.32 9.25 7.97
C SER A 364 8.57 8.41 8.99
N VAL A 365 8.16 7.21 8.61
CA VAL A 365 7.48 6.25 9.51
C VAL A 365 8.30 5.84 10.72
N LEU A 366 9.63 6.02 10.68
CA LEU A 366 10.52 5.68 11.79
C LEU A 366 10.69 6.82 12.80
N THR A 367 10.67 8.07 12.34
CA THR A 367 10.97 9.24 13.16
C THR A 367 9.79 10.18 13.33
N LEU A 368 8.74 10.00 12.56
CA LEU A 368 7.56 10.88 12.40
C LEU A 368 7.93 12.34 12.12
N LYS A 369 9.12 12.56 11.55
CA LYS A 369 9.57 13.87 11.06
C LYS A 369 9.27 14.01 9.57
N PRO A 370 9.11 15.25 9.07
CA PRO A 370 8.99 15.46 7.64
C PRO A 370 10.07 14.73 6.86
N SER A 371 9.67 14.02 5.80
CA SER A 371 10.56 13.23 4.95
C SER A 371 10.19 13.48 3.50
N ASP A 372 11.17 13.59 2.64
CA ASP A 372 10.97 13.56 1.21
C ASP A 372 10.70 12.13 0.77
N LEU A 373 9.67 11.87 -0.08
CA LEU A 373 9.90 10.82 -1.05
C LEU A 373 9.10 9.53 -1.05
N VAL A 374 7.94 9.44 -0.53
CA VAL A 374 7.05 8.36 -0.95
C VAL A 374 5.88 8.95 -1.72
N LEU A 375 5.63 8.44 -2.92
CA LEU A 375 4.53 8.89 -3.78
C LEU A 375 4.62 10.39 -4.17
N THR A 376 5.82 10.84 -4.58
CA THR A 376 6.04 12.21 -5.05
C THR A 376 6.04 12.26 -6.58
N GLY A 377 5.29 13.19 -7.15
CA GLY A 377 5.25 13.48 -8.57
C GLY A 377 5.96 14.78 -8.92
N TRP A 378 6.52 14.89 -10.13
CA TRP A 378 7.11 16.14 -10.64
C TRP A 378 6.74 16.35 -12.09
N ASP A 379 6.32 17.58 -12.41
CA ASP A 379 6.20 18.05 -13.78
C ASP A 379 7.32 19.03 -14.10
N TYR A 380 7.90 18.88 -15.27
CA TYR A 380 8.86 19.83 -15.83
C TYR A 380 8.13 20.71 -16.82
N VAL A 381 8.03 22.01 -16.50
CA VAL A 381 7.17 22.97 -17.18
C VAL A 381 8.03 23.99 -17.91
N GLY A 382 7.86 24.08 -19.21
CA GLY A 382 8.54 25.05 -20.07
C GLY A 382 7.97 26.47 -19.94
N PRO A 383 8.63 27.48 -20.56
CA PRO A 383 8.26 28.91 -20.41
C PRO A 383 6.91 29.27 -21.02
N GLN A 384 6.40 28.46 -21.95
CA GLN A 384 5.06 28.63 -22.56
C GLN A 384 3.99 27.81 -21.86
N GLN A 385 4.29 27.25 -20.68
CA GLN A 385 3.43 26.40 -19.84
C GLN A 385 3.17 25.01 -20.46
N GLU A 386 3.99 24.58 -21.39
CA GLU A 386 4.02 23.22 -21.91
C GLU A 386 4.62 22.25 -20.88
N ILE A 387 4.11 21.02 -20.86
CA ILE A 387 4.67 19.94 -20.00
C ILE A 387 5.71 19.17 -20.81
N GLU A 388 6.96 19.30 -20.42
CA GLU A 388 8.11 18.72 -21.11
C GLU A 388 8.55 17.39 -20.52
N GLY A 389 8.10 17.06 -19.33
CA GLY A 389 8.37 15.80 -18.68
C GLY A 389 7.50 15.60 -17.45
N MET A 390 7.13 14.36 -17.20
CA MET A 390 6.38 13.94 -16.03
C MET A 390 7.14 12.82 -15.31
N PHE A 391 7.23 12.90 -14.00
CA PHE A 391 8.01 11.97 -13.21
C PHE A 391 7.21 11.52 -11.99
N MET A 392 7.26 10.25 -11.68
CA MET A 392 6.70 9.71 -10.45
C MET A 392 7.76 8.91 -9.71
N ASN A 393 7.99 9.22 -8.43
CA ASN A 393 9.03 8.60 -7.62
C ASN A 393 10.43 8.61 -8.29
N GLY A 394 10.78 9.68 -9.01
CA GLY A 394 12.05 9.83 -9.71
C GLY A 394 12.18 9.06 -11.02
N THR A 395 11.10 8.45 -11.51
CA THR A 395 11.06 7.75 -12.80
C THR A 395 10.24 8.54 -13.82
N GLU A 396 10.81 8.75 -15.00
CA GLU A 396 10.15 9.50 -16.08
C GLU A 396 9.05 8.67 -16.75
N GLN A 397 7.90 9.32 -16.99
CA GLN A 397 6.88 8.81 -17.89
C GLN A 397 7.39 8.95 -19.32
N LYS A 398 7.57 7.85 -20.01
CA LYS A 398 7.89 7.83 -21.46
C LYS A 398 6.61 7.66 -22.25
N ASP A 399 6.52 8.41 -23.35
CA ASP A 399 5.42 8.33 -24.31
C ASP A 399 5.33 6.95 -25.00
#